data_8846a257513b7930eb309b0f66cd8d0c
#
_entry.id   8846a257513b7930eb309b0f66cd8d0c
#
_cell.length_a   1.000
_cell.length_b   1.000
_cell.length_c   1.000
_cell.angle_alpha   90.00
_cell.angle_beta   90.00
_cell.angle_gamma   90.00
#
_symmetry.space_group_name_H-M   'P 1'
#
loop_
_entity.id
_entity.type
_entity.pdbx_description
1 polymer ?
#
loop_
_entity_poly.entity_id
_entity_poly.type
_entity_poly.pdbx_seq_one_letter_code
_entity_poly.pdbx_strand_id
1 'polypeptide(L)' 'MALDELRVAREMTQQHLARILRVNQAAVSKLEHRADMYVSTLQDFVRAMGGTLRIEAIFPEGRVEITQFRMLKRSV' A
#
# COMPACT_ATOMS: atom_id res chain seq x y z
N MET A 1 3.56 -11.95 1.17
CA MET A 1 4.00 -11.39 -0.12
C MET A 1 4.54 -9.98 0.10
N ALA A 2 5.70 -9.67 -0.45
CA ALA A 2 6.25 -8.32 -0.36
C ALA A 2 5.55 -7.38 -1.35
N LEU A 3 5.71 -6.06 -1.15
CA LEU A 3 5.03 -5.08 -2.01
C LEU A 3 5.45 -5.16 -3.48
N ASP A 4 6.72 -5.42 -3.76
CA ASP A 4 7.20 -5.58 -5.12
C ASP A 4 6.59 -6.83 -5.79
N GLU A 5 6.44 -7.91 -5.04
CA GLU A 5 5.76 -9.11 -5.51
C GLU A 5 4.29 -8.85 -5.80
N LEU A 6 3.63 -8.11 -4.91
CA LEU A 6 2.23 -7.73 -5.11
C LEU A 6 2.06 -6.91 -6.38
N ARG A 7 2.93 -5.93 -6.59
CA ARG A 7 2.91 -5.10 -7.81
C ARG A 7 3.07 -5.96 -9.06
N VAL A 8 4.04 -6.87 -9.07
CA VAL A 8 4.27 -7.77 -10.21
C VAL A 8 3.06 -8.67 -10.44
N ALA A 9 2.48 -9.19 -9.36
CA ALA A 9 1.26 -10.01 -9.45
C ALA A 9 0.08 -9.25 -10.05
N ARG A 10 0.06 -7.92 -9.90
CA ARG A 10 -0.94 -7.04 -10.51
C ARG A 10 -0.54 -6.58 -11.92
N GLU A 11 0.54 -7.12 -12.46
CA GLU A 11 1.04 -6.82 -13.82
C GLU A 11 1.36 -5.34 -14.01
N MET A 12 1.93 -4.70 -12.99
CA MET A 12 2.27 -3.28 -13.03
C MET A 12 3.77 -3.08 -12.92
N THR A 13 4.30 -2.16 -13.74
CA THR A 13 5.69 -1.73 -13.62
C THR A 13 5.83 -0.65 -12.55
N GLN A 14 7.04 -0.46 -12.03
CA GLN A 14 7.33 0.65 -11.12
C GLN A 14 7.02 2.00 -11.79
N GLN A 15 7.33 2.13 -13.07
CA GLN A 15 7.05 3.36 -13.82
C GLN A 15 5.56 3.66 -13.90
N HIS A 16 4.74 2.66 -14.17
CA HIS A 16 3.30 2.82 -14.24
C HIS A 16 2.73 3.24 -12.88
N LEU A 17 3.15 2.56 -11.83
CA LEU A 17 2.69 2.88 -10.47
C LEU A 17 3.14 4.28 -10.05
N ALA A 18 4.38 4.65 -10.39
CA ALA A 18 4.91 5.99 -10.11
C ALA A 18 4.06 7.08 -10.75
N ARG A 19 3.61 6.86 -11.99
CA ARG A 19 2.73 7.81 -12.68
C ARG A 19 1.40 7.99 -11.97
N ILE A 20 0.78 6.90 -11.54
CA ILE A 20 -0.50 6.95 -10.82
C ILE A 20 -0.33 7.68 -9.49
N LEU A 21 0.75 7.39 -8.77
CA LEU A 21 1.04 8.00 -7.47
C LEU A 21 1.61 9.42 -7.59
N ARG A 22 1.95 9.86 -8.80
CA ARG A 22 2.57 11.18 -9.07
C ARG A 22 3.88 11.37 -8.33
N VAL A 23 4.71 10.35 -8.37
CA VAL A 23 6.06 10.37 -7.80
C VAL A 23 7.02 9.82 -8.84
N ASN A 24 8.33 9.91 -8.59
CA ASN A 24 9.30 9.31 -9.49
C ASN A 24 9.46 7.81 -9.19
N GLN A 25 10.04 7.09 -10.13
CA GLN A 25 10.23 5.64 -10.02
C GLN A 25 11.10 5.28 -8.81
N ALA A 26 12.09 6.09 -8.49
CA ALA A 26 12.96 5.86 -7.34
C ALA A 26 12.17 5.86 -6.03
N ALA A 27 11.14 6.72 -5.93
CA ALA A 27 10.28 6.75 -4.75
C ALA A 27 9.48 5.46 -4.60
N VAL A 28 8.98 4.90 -5.70
CA VAL A 28 8.28 3.60 -5.67
C VAL A 28 9.22 2.50 -5.22
N SER A 29 10.43 2.48 -5.78
CA SER A 29 11.44 1.50 -5.40
C SER A 29 11.76 1.56 -3.90
N LYS A 30 11.91 2.76 -3.36
CA LYS A 30 12.16 2.96 -1.93
C LYS A 30 11.00 2.45 -1.08
N LEU A 31 9.76 2.74 -1.47
CA LEU A 31 8.59 2.28 -0.75
C LEU A 31 8.51 0.75 -0.71
N GLU A 32 8.83 0.10 -1.81
CA GLU A 32 8.77 -1.36 -1.91
C GLU A 32 9.77 -2.07 -1.00
N HIS A 33 10.84 -1.37 -0.62
CA HIS A 33 11.91 -1.96 0.19
C HIS A 33 11.93 -1.46 1.64
N ARG A 34 10.94 -0.67 2.04
CA ARG A 34 10.84 -0.19 3.42
C ARG A 34 10.07 -1.17 4.28
N ALA A 35 10.58 -1.40 5.49
CA ALA A 35 9.87 -2.17 6.52
C ALA A 35 8.92 -1.29 7.34
N ASP A 36 9.02 0.02 7.20
CA ASP A 36 8.28 0.98 8.01
C ASP A 36 7.77 2.13 7.12
N MET A 37 6.48 2.41 7.18
CA MET A 37 5.87 3.48 6.40
C MET A 37 4.54 3.90 7.04
N TYR A 38 4.06 5.08 6.65
CA TYR A 38 2.73 5.52 7.09
C TYR A 38 1.63 4.66 6.47
N VAL A 39 0.57 4.43 7.24
CA VAL A 39 -0.61 3.71 6.76
C VAL A 39 -1.21 4.40 5.54
N SER A 40 -1.26 5.74 5.54
CA SER A 40 -1.76 6.50 4.38
C SER A 40 -0.96 6.22 3.12
N THR A 41 0.37 6.09 3.23
CA THR A 41 1.23 5.76 2.11
C THR A 41 0.92 4.37 1.58
N LEU A 42 0.77 3.39 2.47
CA LEU A 42 0.42 2.03 2.10
C LEU A 42 -0.96 1.97 1.45
N GLN A 43 -1.93 2.73 1.95
CA GLN A 43 -3.26 2.84 1.34
C GLN A 43 -3.18 3.37 -0.09
N ASP A 44 -2.41 4.43 -0.30
CA ASP A 44 -2.24 5.02 -1.63
C ASP A 44 -1.62 4.00 -2.60
N PHE A 45 -0.61 3.26 -2.13
CA PHE A 45 0.06 2.23 -2.92
C PHE A 45 -0.92 1.15 -3.36
N VAL A 46 -1.73 0.63 -2.43
CA VAL A 46 -2.71 -0.43 -2.71
C VAL A 46 -3.82 0.08 -3.63
N ARG A 47 -4.31 1.31 -3.39
CA ARG A 47 -5.35 1.92 -4.23
C ARG A 47 -4.87 2.16 -5.66
N ALA A 48 -3.62 2.56 -5.82
CA ALA A 48 -3.04 2.75 -7.15
C ALA A 48 -2.99 1.45 -7.95
N MET A 49 -2.97 0.32 -7.27
CA MET A 49 -3.03 -1.01 -7.90
C MET A 49 -4.47 -1.52 -8.08
N GLY A 50 -5.46 -0.71 -7.74
CA GLY A 50 -6.87 -1.08 -7.88
C GLY A 50 -7.46 -1.83 -6.70
N GLY A 51 -6.75 -1.87 -5.57
CA GLY A 51 -7.19 -2.59 -4.39
C GLY A 51 -7.61 -1.69 -3.24
N THR A 52 -7.94 -2.31 -2.13
CA THR A 52 -8.29 -1.64 -0.87
C THR A 52 -7.50 -2.28 0.26
N LEU A 53 -6.91 -1.45 1.11
CA LEU A 53 -6.16 -1.92 2.26
C LEU A 53 -7.13 -2.24 3.41
N ARG A 54 -6.97 -3.42 3.98
CA ARG A 54 -7.67 -3.82 5.20
C ARG A 54 -6.63 -4.14 6.27
N ILE A 55 -6.80 -3.60 7.47
CA ILE A 55 -5.91 -3.80 8.60
C ILE A 55 -6.63 -4.63 9.64
N GLU A 56 -6.02 -5.73 10.05
CA GLU A 56 -6.59 -6.63 11.04
C GLU A 56 -5.59 -6.93 12.14
N ALA A 57 -6.10 -7.06 13.35
CA ALA A 57 -5.36 -7.66 14.46
C ALA A 57 -5.84 -9.09 14.63
N ILE A 58 -4.90 -10.03 14.77
CA ILE A 58 -5.21 -11.45 14.88
C ILE A 58 -4.86 -11.91 16.28
N PHE A 59 -5.85 -12.45 17.00
CA PHE A 59 -5.69 -12.96 18.35
C PHE A 59 -6.03 -14.45 18.37
N PRO A 60 -5.65 -15.19 19.42
CA PRO A 60 -6.02 -16.60 19.51
C PRO A 60 -7.53 -16.87 19.40
N GLU A 61 -8.36 -15.94 19.89
CA GLU A 61 -9.81 -16.06 19.86
C GLU A 61 -10.47 -15.53 18.60
N GLY A 62 -9.72 -14.89 17.68
CA GLY A 62 -10.28 -14.42 16.41
C GLY A 62 -9.60 -13.20 15.86
N ARG A 63 -10.19 -12.63 14.81
CA ARG A 63 -9.68 -11.47 14.08
C ARG A 63 -10.56 -10.27 14.33
N VAL A 64 -9.94 -9.11 14.42
CA VAL A 64 -10.64 -7.83 14.58
C VAL A 64 -10.10 -6.86 13.54
N GLU A 65 -11.00 -6.29 12.76
CA GLU A 65 -10.60 -5.26 11.81
C GLU A 65 -10.41 -3.93 12.55
N ILE A 66 -9.27 -3.27 12.27
CA ILE A 66 -9.00 -1.93 12.78
C ILE A 66 -9.54 -0.93 11.78
N THR A 67 -10.60 -0.21 12.17
CA THR A 67 -11.37 0.63 11.25
C THR A 67 -10.95 2.11 11.26
N GLN A 68 -10.17 2.54 12.25
CA GLN A 68 -9.82 3.98 12.38
C GLN A 68 -9.01 4.50 11.19
N PHE A 69 -8.43 3.63 10.37
CA PHE A 69 -7.64 4.02 9.20
C PHE A 69 -8.41 3.97 7.88
N ARG A 70 -9.68 3.54 7.90
CA ARG A 70 -10.49 3.38 6.68
C ARG A 70 -10.67 4.68 5.90
N MET A 71 -10.82 5.77 6.62
CA MET A 71 -11.17 7.08 6.07
C MET A 71 -9.99 8.03 6.02
N LEU A 72 -8.77 7.50 6.03
CA LEU A 72 -7.59 8.34 5.89
C LEU A 72 -7.64 9.08 4.56
N LYS A 73 -7.60 10.39 4.66
CA LYS A 73 -7.50 11.25 3.49
C LYS A 73 -6.03 11.49 3.20
N ARG A 74 -5.72 11.52 1.90
CA ARG A 74 -4.40 11.88 1.46
C ARG A 74 -4.08 13.31 1.88
N SER A 75 -2.95 13.50 2.54
CA SER A 75 -2.40 14.82 2.79
C SER A 75 -1.92 15.41 1.47
N VAL A 76 -2.43 16.53 1.13
CA VAL A 76 -2.03 17.21 -0.09
C VAL A 76 -0.99 18.26 0.23
#